data_c4ceff40cf78eb063f0e27c3b062d6e7
#
_entry.id   c4ceff40cf78eb063f0e27c3b062d6e7
#
_cell.length_a   1.000
_cell.length_b   1.000
_cell.length_c   1.000
_cell.angle_alpha   90.00
_cell.angle_beta   90.00
_cell.angle_gamma   90.00
#
_symmetry.space_group_name_H-M   'P 1'
#
loop_
_entity.id
_entity.type
_entity.pdbx_description
1 polymer ?
#
loop_
_entity_poly.entity_id
_entity_poly.type
_entity_poly.pdbx_seq_one_letter_code
_entity_poly.pdbx_strand_id
1 'polypeptide(L)' 'MNFVPSSEKAKEWGISQRRVAILCKEGRVPGAELVGNRWFLPPDAVKLFW' A
#
# COMPACT_ATOMS: atom_id res chain seq x y z
N MET A 1 13.96 6.35 6.04
CA MET A 1 12.55 6.13 6.01
C MET A 1 12.22 4.68 5.80
N ASN A 2 11.30 4.18 6.58
CA ASN A 2 10.97 2.76 6.56
C ASN A 2 9.65 2.54 5.81
N PHE A 3 9.78 2.19 4.55
CA PHE A 3 8.61 1.79 3.79
C PHE A 3 8.22 0.38 4.17
N VAL A 4 6.94 0.10 4.17
CA VAL A 4 6.43 -1.23 4.47
C VAL A 4 5.85 -1.85 3.21
N PRO A 5 5.99 -3.17 3.05
CA PRO A 5 5.42 -3.83 1.88
C PRO A 5 3.90 -3.84 1.94
N SER A 6 3.28 -3.97 0.78
CA SER A 6 1.83 -3.96 0.70
C SER A 6 1.20 -5.08 1.52
N SER A 7 1.91 -6.20 1.69
CA SER A 7 1.38 -7.29 2.49
C SER A 7 1.17 -6.88 3.95
N GLU A 8 2.06 -6.05 4.48
CA GLU A 8 1.92 -5.57 5.85
C GLU A 8 0.72 -4.62 5.98
N LYS A 9 0.58 -3.72 5.02
CA LYS A 9 -0.56 -2.81 5.05
C LYS A 9 -1.87 -3.54 4.82
N ALA A 10 -1.84 -4.61 4.02
CA ALA A 10 -3.04 -5.41 3.82
C ALA A 10 -3.52 -6.00 5.13
N LYS A 11 -2.59 -6.51 5.94
CA LYS A 11 -2.94 -7.06 7.25
C LYS A 11 -3.50 -5.97 8.16
N GLU A 12 -2.84 -4.82 8.16
CA GLU A 12 -3.26 -3.71 9.01
C GLU A 12 -4.66 -3.23 8.64
N TRP A 13 -4.94 -3.19 7.35
CA TRP A 13 -6.22 -2.70 6.87
C TRP A 13 -7.29 -3.77 6.76
N GLY A 14 -6.92 -5.04 6.94
CA GLY A 14 -7.88 -6.12 6.88
C GLY A 14 -8.36 -6.44 5.48
N ILE A 15 -7.52 -6.24 4.48
CA ILE A 15 -7.85 -6.55 3.08
C ILE A 15 -6.73 -7.39 2.48
N SER A 16 -6.94 -7.83 1.26
CA SER A 16 -5.94 -8.65 0.59
C SER A 16 -4.79 -7.78 0.06
N GLN A 17 -3.63 -8.40 -0.07
CA GLN A 17 -2.48 -7.73 -0.62
C GLN A 17 -2.75 -7.26 -2.05
N ARG A 18 -3.48 -8.07 -2.80
CA ARG A 18 -3.85 -7.72 -4.16
C ARG A 18 -4.67 -6.44 -4.19
N ARG A 19 -5.57 -6.30 -3.23
CA ARG A 19 -6.40 -5.11 -3.14
C ARG A 19 -5.54 -3.88 -2.89
N VAL A 20 -4.58 -4.01 -1.99
CA VAL A 20 -3.67 -2.89 -1.71
C VAL A 20 -2.92 -2.50 -2.98
N ALA A 21 -2.45 -3.49 -3.74
CA ALA A 21 -1.73 -3.22 -4.98
C ALA A 21 -2.60 -2.46 -5.98
N ILE A 22 -3.85 -2.84 -6.09
CA ILE A 22 -4.78 -2.16 -6.99
C ILE A 22 -4.98 -0.70 -6.56
N LEU A 23 -5.15 -0.49 -5.27
CA LEU A 23 -5.34 0.86 -4.75
C LEU A 23 -4.10 1.72 -4.99
N CYS A 24 -2.92 1.14 -4.83
CA CYS A 24 -1.68 1.85 -5.11
C CYS A 24 -1.59 2.20 -6.59
N LYS A 25 -1.94 1.27 -7.45
CA LYS A 25 -1.88 1.46 -8.89
C LYS A 25 -2.81 2.58 -9.33
N GLU A 26 -3.94 2.71 -8.66
CA GLU A 26 -4.91 3.74 -8.99
C GLU A 26 -4.55 5.10 -8.40
N GLY A 27 -3.45 5.17 -7.65
CA GLY A 27 -3.01 6.41 -7.06
C GLY A 27 -3.82 6.83 -5.84
N ARG A 28 -4.46 5.87 -5.20
CA ARG A 28 -5.30 6.18 -4.03
C ARG A 28 -4.53 6.15 -2.72
N VAL A 29 -3.28 5.69 -2.76
CA VAL A 29 -2.45 5.65 -1.57
C VAL A 29 -1.31 6.64 -1.76
N PRO A 30 -1.37 7.78 -1.08
CA PRO A 30 -0.31 8.79 -1.24
C PRO A 30 1.02 8.26 -0.74
N GLY A 31 2.07 8.49 -1.52
CA GLY A 31 3.41 8.09 -1.13
C GLY A 31 3.77 6.66 -1.46
N ALA A 32 2.85 5.88 -2.02
CA ALA A 32 3.16 4.51 -2.40
C ALA A 32 4.11 4.49 -3.59
N GLU A 33 5.03 3.53 -3.59
CA GLU A 33 6.00 3.39 -4.66
C GLU A 33 6.07 1.95 -5.13
N LEU A 34 6.25 1.79 -6.43
CA LEU A 34 6.42 0.47 -7.02
C LEU A 34 7.91 0.22 -7.23
N VAL A 35 8.44 -0.78 -6.55
CA VAL A 35 9.84 -1.15 -6.65
C VAL A 35 9.91 -2.60 -7.11
N GLY A 36 10.47 -2.80 -8.31
CA GLY A 36 10.42 -4.10 -8.91
C GLY A 36 8.96 -4.42 -9.19
N ASN A 37 8.49 -5.54 -8.72
CA ASN A 37 7.09 -5.92 -8.88
C ASN A 37 6.33 -5.82 -7.57
N ARG A 38 6.82 -5.01 -6.65
CA ARG A 38 6.22 -4.93 -5.33
C ARG A 38 5.90 -3.50 -4.97
N TRP A 39 4.77 -3.33 -4.34
CA TRP A 39 4.38 -2.02 -3.85
C TRP A 39 4.86 -1.82 -2.43
N PHE A 40 5.42 -0.66 -2.18
CA PHE A 40 5.86 -0.26 -0.85
C PHE A 40 5.15 1.02 -0.47
N LEU A 41 4.68 1.08 0.75
CA LEU A 41 3.92 2.22 1.24
C LEU A 41 4.64 2.84 2.42
N PRO A 42 4.47 4.16 2.63
CA PRO A 42 5.05 4.77 3.81
C PRO A 42 4.37 4.25 5.06
N PRO A 43 5.09 4.19 6.19
CA PRO A 43 4.52 3.64 7.42
C PRO A 43 3.32 4.42 7.93
N ASP A 44 3.19 5.68 7.52
CA ASP A 44 2.07 6.51 7.93
C ASP A 44 0.97 6.58 6.88
N ALA A 45 1.01 5.70 5.88
CA ALA A 45 -0.05 5.65 4.89
C ALA A 45 -1.38 5.30 5.53
N VAL A 46 -2.45 5.94 5.07
CA VAL A 46 -3.78 5.74 5.65
C VAL A 46 -4.77 5.40 4.56
N LYS A 47 -5.87 4.78 4.95
CA LYS A 47 -6.95 4.43 4.05
C LYS A 47 -7.84 5.66 3.84
N LEU A 48 -7.54 6.43 2.85
CA LEU A 48 -8.36 7.61 2.55
C LEU A 48 -9.39 7.35 1.46
N PHE A 49 -9.42 6.15 0.96
CA PHE A 49 -10.13 5.84 -0.28
C PHE A 49 -11.31 4.88 -0.09
N TRP A 50 -11.64 4.55 1.12
CA TRP A 50 -12.74 3.59 1.38
C TRP A 50 -14.12 4.19 1.28
#